data_33054322a61e6f2f630c0b279d3fe0d8
#
_entry.id   33054322a61e6f2f630c0b279d3fe0d8
#
_cell.length_a   1.000
_cell.length_b   1.000
_cell.length_c   1.000
_cell.angle_alpha   90.00
_cell.angle_beta   90.00
_cell.angle_gamma   90.00
#
_symmetry.space_group_name_H-M   'P 1'
#
loop_
_entity.id
_entity.type
_entity.pdbx_description
1 polymer ?
#
loop_
_entity_poly.entity_id
_entity_poly.type
_entity_poly.pdbx_seq_one_letter_code
_entity_poly.pdbx_strand_id
1 'polypeptide(L)'
;MKIFFFNLLLLLFIGNSENIFAQIAQKEVNVNININKEIGTIRALNGGQLSPICNFKLLDLSEEFKALHIPIVRLHDAPWFNDNVVDVHMIFRDFKQDPSKEENYDFRQTDAYLSAILATGSKVVFRLGESIEHTKEKYFVNPPTDYPKWAAICCGIIRHYNKGWNNGFHHNIQFWEIYNEPDNTQMWTGTPEQFYKLYEVAAKAIKKEFPEISVGGPGMASPMTIANAKASATEYTKGFLEHCRKQLVPLDFFSWHCYIGNPWNLAVQPSFIREILNQYGFNKTQSHLNEWNYIPEVELEWRRLFGRGIWQGAIRKKAYEELSGCKGASFIANVLMLLQDEPVDVANFYTTTAGLFGIFSEYGEPHKTYHAFRAFAELLKTPVRLETEYNKTDGIVVCAGKNKTKTNILVSNFSEILQLKIINLNISGNIPGAQTKVEIYLLDESKDLAKIKEFEIKSNDKTMQLSQLIPSAAVLLISLEN
;
A
#
# COMPACT_ATOMS: atom_id res chain seq x y z
N MET A 1 5.22 3.53 69.35
CA MET A 1 5.84 2.35 68.82
C MET A 1 5.10 1.94 67.51
N LYS A 2 5.09 2.83 66.49
CA LYS A 2 4.45 2.58 65.15
C LYS A 2 5.10 3.41 64.05
N ILE A 3 6.42 3.51 63.99
CA ILE A 3 7.15 4.28 62.92
C ILE A 3 8.30 3.48 62.30
N PHE A 4 8.46 2.20 62.56
CA PHE A 4 9.63 1.46 62.06
C PHE A 4 9.34 0.40 60.99
N PHE A 5 8.10 0.30 60.44
CA PHE A 5 7.76 -0.73 59.46
C PHE A 5 7.53 -0.21 58.05
N PHE A 6 7.67 1.10 57.78
CA PHE A 6 7.39 1.63 56.42
C PHE A 6 8.62 1.79 55.51
N ASN A 7 9.82 1.74 56.09
CA ASN A 7 11.07 1.92 55.30
C ASN A 7 11.72 0.64 54.83
N LEU A 8 11.22 -0.55 55.17
CA LEU A 8 11.80 -1.81 54.72
C LEU A 8 11.11 -2.36 53.44
N LEU A 9 9.89 -1.87 53.12
CA LEU A 9 9.19 -2.29 51.91
C LEU A 9 9.59 -1.48 50.65
N LEU A 10 10.15 -0.27 50.84
CA LEU A 10 10.58 0.58 49.72
C LEU A 10 11.95 0.16 49.17
N LEU A 11 12.80 -0.48 49.94
CA LEU A 11 14.10 -0.98 49.54
C LEU A 11 14.05 -2.32 48.80
N LEU A 12 12.97 -3.10 48.92
CA LEU A 12 12.75 -4.36 48.18
C LEU A 12 12.15 -4.14 46.78
N PHE A 13 11.57 -2.97 46.49
CA PHE A 13 11.07 -2.64 45.16
C PHE A 13 12.11 -1.99 44.26
N ILE A 14 13.15 -1.38 44.78
CA ILE A 14 14.23 -0.75 44.02
C ILE A 14 15.26 -1.80 43.55
N GLY A 15 15.45 -2.88 44.31
CA GLY A 15 16.37 -3.97 43.93
C GLY A 15 15.84 -4.92 42.82
N ASN A 16 14.53 -4.90 42.53
CA ASN A 16 13.95 -5.76 41.50
C ASN A 16 13.74 -5.06 40.14
N SER A 17 13.79 -3.72 40.08
CA SER A 17 13.61 -2.99 38.82
C SER A 17 14.84 -3.07 37.90
N GLU A 18 16.05 -3.17 38.41
CA GLU A 18 17.24 -3.36 37.62
C GLU A 18 17.35 -4.78 37.03
N ASN A 19 16.75 -5.81 37.63
CA ASN A 19 16.72 -7.17 37.12
C ASN A 19 15.59 -7.44 36.11
N ILE A 20 14.57 -6.60 36.01
CA ILE A 20 13.50 -6.74 35.04
C ILE A 20 13.96 -6.26 33.66
N PHE A 21 14.83 -5.25 33.59
CA PHE A 21 15.44 -4.80 32.33
C PHE A 21 16.56 -5.74 31.82
N ALA A 22 17.12 -6.58 32.64
CA ALA A 22 18.20 -7.51 32.26
C ALA A 22 17.73 -8.80 31.58
N GLN A 23 16.42 -9.02 31.41
CA GLN A 23 15.86 -10.26 30.84
C GLN A 23 15.16 -10.09 29.47
N ILE A 24 15.27 -8.94 28.81
CA ILE A 24 14.89 -8.85 27.40
C ILE A 24 16.04 -9.48 26.61
N ALA A 25 15.85 -10.73 26.19
CA ALA A 25 16.85 -11.44 25.39
C ALA A 25 17.14 -10.61 24.14
N GLN A 26 18.35 -10.02 24.07
CA GLN A 26 18.84 -9.36 22.87
C GLN A 26 19.22 -10.44 21.86
N LYS A 27 18.69 -10.36 20.66
CA LYS A 27 19.07 -11.24 19.54
C LYS A 27 19.99 -10.49 18.59
N GLU A 28 21.13 -11.05 18.30
CA GLU A 28 22.00 -10.52 17.26
C GLU A 28 21.57 -11.03 15.88
N VAL A 29 21.54 -10.12 14.91
CA VAL A 29 21.25 -10.41 13.51
C VAL A 29 22.37 -9.86 12.65
N ASN A 30 23.09 -10.75 11.97
CA ASN A 30 24.13 -10.38 11.04
C ASN A 30 23.55 -10.15 9.66
N VAL A 31 23.91 -9.03 9.04
CA VAL A 31 23.51 -8.62 7.71
C VAL A 31 24.74 -8.31 6.88
N ASN A 32 24.94 -9.04 5.79
CA ASN A 32 26.02 -8.79 4.85
C ASN A 32 25.51 -8.02 3.63
N ILE A 33 26.16 -6.93 3.28
CA ILE A 33 25.81 -6.08 2.14
C ILE A 33 27.05 -5.94 1.26
N ASN A 34 26.94 -6.33 -0.01
CA ASN A 34 28.01 -6.17 -0.97
C ASN A 34 27.70 -5.01 -1.93
N ILE A 35 28.38 -3.86 -1.76
CA ILE A 35 28.16 -2.66 -2.57
C ILE A 35 28.50 -2.88 -4.05
N ASN A 36 29.40 -3.82 -4.37
CA ASN A 36 29.77 -4.14 -5.74
C ASN A 36 28.79 -5.09 -6.43
N LYS A 37 27.90 -5.76 -5.69
CA LYS A 37 26.96 -6.73 -6.25
C LYS A 37 25.58 -6.13 -6.44
N GLU A 38 25.34 -5.67 -7.66
CA GLU A 38 24.07 -5.13 -8.11
C GLU A 38 23.13 -6.27 -8.52
N ILE A 39 21.88 -6.26 -8.03
CA ILE A 39 20.89 -7.31 -8.31
C ILE A 39 19.63 -6.79 -9.03
N GLY A 40 19.64 -5.51 -9.40
CA GLY A 40 18.53 -4.91 -10.15
C GLY A 40 18.25 -3.48 -9.75
N THR A 41 16.98 -3.08 -9.87
CA THR A 41 16.52 -1.73 -9.52
C THR A 41 15.47 -1.83 -8.42
N ILE A 42 15.50 -0.92 -7.47
CA ILE A 42 14.45 -0.79 -6.47
C ILE A 42 13.20 -0.25 -7.16
N ARG A 43 12.12 -1.04 -7.13
CA ARG A 43 10.84 -0.72 -7.76
C ARG A 43 10.03 0.22 -6.88
N ALA A 44 9.41 1.24 -7.47
CA ALA A 44 8.54 2.17 -6.77
C ALA A 44 7.15 1.52 -6.54
N LEU A 45 7.04 0.66 -5.53
CA LEU A 45 5.82 -0.04 -5.13
C LEU A 45 5.06 0.65 -3.98
N ASN A 46 5.44 1.89 -3.67
CA ASN A 46 4.79 2.75 -2.68
C ASN A 46 3.62 3.56 -3.26
N GLY A 47 2.84 2.97 -4.15
CA GLY A 47 1.61 3.58 -4.63
C GLY A 47 0.60 3.79 -3.51
N GLY A 48 -0.30 4.74 -3.70
CA GLY A 48 -1.31 5.10 -2.72
C GLY A 48 -2.72 5.09 -3.26
N GLN A 49 -3.65 5.47 -2.41
CA GLN A 49 -5.04 5.71 -2.77
C GLN A 49 -5.51 7.05 -2.22
N LEU A 50 -6.43 7.66 -2.95
CA LEU A 50 -7.11 8.91 -2.64
C LEU A 50 -6.25 10.17 -2.84
N SER A 51 -6.92 11.33 -2.82
CA SER A 51 -6.31 12.63 -3.07
C SER A 51 -5.48 13.11 -1.88
N PRO A 52 -4.40 13.88 -2.12
CA PRO A 52 -3.72 14.63 -1.07
C PRO A 52 -4.60 15.71 -0.45
N ILE A 53 -5.62 16.17 -1.16
CA ILE A 53 -6.61 17.11 -0.63
C ILE A 53 -7.78 16.29 -0.09
N CYS A 54 -8.02 16.37 1.19
CA CYS A 54 -8.99 15.53 1.89
C CYS A 54 -9.75 16.30 2.98
N ASN A 55 -10.54 15.60 3.78
CA ASN A 55 -11.34 16.15 4.87
C ASN A 55 -12.14 17.38 4.44
N PHE A 56 -13.07 17.20 3.48
CA PHE A 56 -13.89 18.27 2.90
C PHE A 56 -13.10 19.44 2.29
N LYS A 57 -11.92 19.17 1.72
CA LYS A 57 -10.96 20.17 1.20
C LYS A 57 -10.34 21.07 2.28
N LEU A 58 -10.43 20.71 3.54
CA LEU A 58 -9.85 21.48 4.64
C LEU A 58 -8.38 21.15 4.87
N LEU A 59 -7.93 19.97 4.41
CA LEU A 59 -6.54 19.56 4.48
C LEU A 59 -5.94 19.47 3.07
N ASP A 60 -4.79 20.09 2.90
CA ASP A 60 -3.93 19.96 1.72
C ASP A 60 -2.60 19.34 2.14
N LEU A 61 -2.42 18.08 1.77
CA LEU A 61 -1.25 17.25 2.08
C LEU A 61 -0.35 17.08 0.83
N SER A 62 -0.45 18.00 -0.12
CA SER A 62 0.26 17.87 -1.41
C SER A 62 1.79 17.87 -1.26
N GLU A 63 2.33 18.63 -0.31
CA GLU A 63 3.78 18.67 -0.08
C GLU A 63 4.26 17.36 0.58
N GLU A 64 3.49 16.80 1.51
CA GLU A 64 3.74 15.51 2.11
C GLU A 64 3.71 14.38 1.07
N PHE A 65 2.72 14.40 0.16
CA PHE A 65 2.63 13.45 -0.96
C PHE A 65 3.84 13.53 -1.89
N LYS A 66 4.28 14.74 -2.26
CA LYS A 66 5.48 14.95 -3.06
C LYS A 66 6.72 14.39 -2.36
N ALA A 67 6.85 14.59 -1.05
CA ALA A 67 7.96 14.07 -0.26
C ALA A 67 8.01 12.54 -0.20
N LEU A 68 6.86 11.87 -0.35
CA LEU A 68 6.78 10.41 -0.41
C LEU A 68 7.10 9.82 -1.79
N HIS A 69 7.22 10.64 -2.83
CA HIS A 69 7.42 10.18 -4.20
C HIS A 69 6.44 9.08 -4.63
N ILE A 70 5.14 9.26 -4.30
CA ILE A 70 4.08 8.30 -4.64
C ILE A 70 4.00 8.18 -6.17
N PRO A 71 4.28 6.99 -6.75
CA PRO A 71 4.37 6.86 -8.21
C PRO A 71 3.00 6.85 -8.89
N ILE A 72 1.98 6.32 -8.20
CA ILE A 72 0.66 6.10 -8.76
C ILE A 72 -0.39 6.08 -7.66
N VAL A 73 -1.54 6.70 -7.91
CA VAL A 73 -2.70 6.75 -7.00
C VAL A 73 -3.88 6.05 -7.65
N ARG A 74 -4.51 5.14 -6.93
CA ARG A 74 -5.77 4.51 -7.35
C ARG A 74 -6.97 5.29 -6.83
N LEU A 75 -8.00 5.43 -7.66
CA LEU A 75 -9.23 6.14 -7.34
C LEU A 75 -10.34 5.16 -6.99
N HIS A 76 -10.59 4.97 -5.70
CA HIS A 76 -11.73 4.20 -5.21
C HIS A 76 -12.18 4.79 -3.87
N ASP A 77 -13.51 4.81 -3.61
CA ASP A 77 -14.11 5.47 -2.45
C ASP A 77 -13.54 6.90 -2.27
N ALA A 78 -13.59 7.68 -3.34
CA ALA A 78 -12.95 8.99 -3.46
C ALA A 78 -13.85 10.12 -2.94
N PRO A 79 -13.90 10.37 -1.61
CA PRO A 79 -14.79 11.35 -1.02
C PRO A 79 -14.32 12.76 -1.33
N TRP A 80 -15.26 13.58 -1.78
CA TRP A 80 -15.03 14.99 -2.02
C TRP A 80 -16.27 15.75 -1.58
N PHE A 81 -16.21 16.44 -0.44
CA PHE A 81 -17.38 16.82 0.34
C PHE A 81 -18.15 15.56 0.81
N ASN A 82 -19.38 15.36 0.33
CA ASN A 82 -20.23 14.24 0.74
C ASN A 82 -20.37 13.16 -0.33
N ASP A 83 -19.78 13.37 -1.51
CA ASP A 83 -19.94 12.50 -2.68
C ASP A 83 -18.63 11.80 -3.03
N ASN A 84 -18.73 10.57 -3.56
CA ASN A 84 -17.60 9.84 -4.14
C ASN A 84 -17.48 10.24 -5.62
N VAL A 85 -16.66 11.23 -5.89
CA VAL A 85 -16.69 12.00 -7.14
C VAL A 85 -16.17 11.26 -8.38
N VAL A 86 -15.57 10.09 -8.22
CA VAL A 86 -15.11 9.26 -9.35
C VAL A 86 -16.13 8.22 -9.77
N ASP A 87 -17.25 8.10 -9.03
CA ASP A 87 -18.30 7.13 -9.32
C ASP A 87 -19.01 7.47 -10.63
N VAL A 88 -19.32 6.45 -11.41
CA VAL A 88 -19.94 6.62 -12.73
C VAL A 88 -21.27 7.36 -12.63
N HIS A 89 -22.10 7.04 -11.60
CA HIS A 89 -23.37 7.75 -11.39
C HIS A 89 -23.20 9.21 -10.98
N MET A 90 -22.08 9.60 -10.41
CA MET A 90 -21.78 11.00 -10.06
C MET A 90 -21.38 11.81 -11.28
N ILE A 91 -20.66 11.19 -12.21
CA ILE A 91 -20.25 11.83 -13.47
C ILE A 91 -21.39 11.82 -14.47
N PHE A 92 -22.19 10.77 -14.57
CA PHE A 92 -23.33 10.60 -15.46
C PHE A 92 -24.59 10.27 -14.65
N ARG A 93 -25.26 11.32 -14.18
CA ARG A 93 -26.29 11.23 -13.12
C ARG A 93 -27.61 10.62 -13.55
N ASP A 94 -28.01 10.78 -14.79
CA ASP A 94 -29.25 10.21 -15.31
C ASP A 94 -28.98 9.17 -16.38
N PHE A 95 -29.01 7.90 -15.98
CA PHE A 95 -28.79 6.76 -16.87
C PHE A 95 -29.78 6.69 -18.06
N LYS A 96 -30.87 7.45 -18.06
CA LYS A 96 -31.82 7.51 -19.20
C LYS A 96 -31.29 8.38 -20.34
N GLN A 97 -30.39 9.30 -20.08
CA GLN A 97 -29.85 10.25 -21.05
C GLN A 97 -28.92 9.56 -22.08
N ASP A 98 -28.66 10.25 -23.20
CA ASP A 98 -27.78 9.79 -24.27
C ASP A 98 -26.29 9.96 -23.87
N PRO A 99 -25.49 8.88 -23.82
CA PRO A 99 -24.08 8.96 -23.44
C PRO A 99 -23.18 9.62 -24.52
N SER A 100 -23.70 9.93 -25.70
CA SER A 100 -22.97 10.68 -26.72
C SER A 100 -23.00 12.19 -26.52
N LYS A 101 -23.82 12.69 -25.62
CA LYS A 101 -24.05 14.11 -25.38
C LYS A 101 -23.22 14.62 -24.21
N GLU A 102 -22.42 15.68 -24.47
CA GLU A 102 -21.50 16.27 -23.50
C GLU A 102 -22.24 16.83 -22.27
N GLU A 103 -23.40 17.45 -22.49
CA GLU A 103 -24.23 18.06 -21.45
C GLU A 103 -24.77 17.07 -20.39
N ASN A 104 -24.68 15.78 -20.64
CA ASN A 104 -25.14 14.73 -19.72
C ASN A 104 -24.07 14.29 -18.72
N TYR A 105 -22.86 14.83 -18.83
CA TYR A 105 -21.73 14.54 -17.93
C TYR A 105 -21.42 15.75 -17.04
N ASP A 106 -21.11 15.49 -15.78
CA ASP A 106 -20.62 16.50 -14.83
C ASP A 106 -19.24 16.10 -14.30
N PHE A 107 -18.18 16.63 -14.90
CA PHE A 107 -16.80 16.35 -14.55
C PHE A 107 -16.21 17.28 -13.49
N ARG A 108 -16.88 18.38 -13.15
CA ARG A 108 -16.31 19.50 -12.37
C ARG A 108 -15.64 19.08 -11.07
N GLN A 109 -16.22 18.14 -10.31
CA GLN A 109 -15.63 17.67 -9.06
C GLN A 109 -14.53 16.64 -9.28
N THR A 110 -14.73 15.74 -10.21
CA THR A 110 -13.74 14.70 -10.59
C THR A 110 -12.50 15.37 -11.17
N ASP A 111 -12.64 16.42 -11.98
CA ASP A 111 -11.53 17.22 -12.54
C ASP A 111 -10.67 17.84 -11.43
N ALA A 112 -11.33 18.47 -10.46
CA ALA A 112 -10.63 19.10 -9.34
C ALA A 112 -9.89 18.04 -8.48
N TYR A 113 -10.55 16.92 -8.24
CA TYR A 113 -9.97 15.80 -7.48
C TYR A 113 -8.75 15.20 -8.16
N LEU A 114 -8.87 14.92 -9.47
CA LEU A 114 -7.81 14.33 -10.27
C LEU A 114 -6.63 15.29 -10.44
N SER A 115 -6.92 16.58 -10.68
CA SER A 115 -5.88 17.61 -10.81
C SER A 115 -5.01 17.73 -9.57
N ALA A 116 -5.60 17.61 -8.38
CA ALA A 116 -4.85 17.62 -7.13
C ALA A 116 -3.84 16.48 -7.02
N ILE A 117 -4.22 15.27 -7.49
CA ILE A 117 -3.33 14.12 -7.51
C ILE A 117 -2.20 14.31 -8.54
N LEU A 118 -2.56 14.69 -9.77
CA LEU A 118 -1.58 14.86 -10.84
C LEU A 118 -0.56 15.97 -10.54
N ALA A 119 -0.97 17.03 -9.81
CA ALA A 119 -0.08 18.12 -9.38
C ALA A 119 1.02 17.66 -8.41
N THR A 120 0.89 16.48 -7.77
CA THR A 120 1.97 15.88 -6.96
C THR A 120 3.01 15.13 -7.78
N GLY A 121 2.78 14.94 -9.09
CA GLY A 121 3.61 14.12 -9.97
C GLY A 121 3.22 12.65 -10.02
N SER A 122 2.20 12.25 -9.28
CA SER A 122 1.68 10.87 -9.28
C SER A 122 0.90 10.57 -10.56
N LYS A 123 1.01 9.34 -11.06
CA LYS A 123 0.09 8.79 -12.08
C LYS A 123 -1.21 8.34 -11.43
N VAL A 124 -2.16 7.89 -12.25
CA VAL A 124 -3.49 7.46 -11.78
C VAL A 124 -3.87 6.08 -12.34
N VAL A 125 -4.48 5.25 -11.50
CA VAL A 125 -5.35 4.14 -11.89
C VAL A 125 -6.78 4.64 -11.70
N PHE A 126 -7.52 4.84 -12.79
CA PHE A 126 -8.91 5.30 -12.72
C PHE A 126 -9.85 4.09 -12.61
N ARG A 127 -10.59 3.98 -11.50
CA ARG A 127 -11.60 2.95 -11.31
C ARG A 127 -12.94 3.43 -11.94
N LEU A 128 -13.41 2.70 -12.93
CA LEU A 128 -14.74 2.85 -13.53
C LEU A 128 -15.72 1.95 -12.78
N GLY A 129 -16.73 2.53 -12.16
CA GLY A 129 -17.72 1.81 -11.35
C GLY A 129 -18.21 2.66 -10.19
N GLU A 130 -18.56 2.00 -9.10
CA GLU A 130 -19.20 2.61 -7.95
C GLU A 130 -18.40 2.37 -6.67
N SER A 131 -18.55 3.24 -5.70
CA SER A 131 -18.02 3.10 -4.35
C SER A 131 -18.88 2.14 -3.50
N ILE A 132 -18.31 1.70 -2.37
CA ILE A 132 -19.01 0.76 -1.48
C ILE A 132 -20.27 1.36 -0.88
N GLU A 133 -21.38 0.61 -0.92
CA GLU A 133 -22.65 0.98 -0.28
C GLU A 133 -22.90 0.15 0.97
N HIS A 134 -22.74 0.78 2.14
CA HIS A 134 -23.02 0.16 3.45
C HIS A 134 -24.51 0.18 3.83
N THR A 135 -25.35 0.86 3.05
CA THR A 135 -26.80 0.96 3.29
C THR A 135 -27.49 -0.39 3.11
N LYS A 136 -28.62 -0.59 3.78
CA LYS A 136 -29.43 -1.80 3.66
C LYS A 136 -30.01 -1.93 2.26
N GLU A 137 -30.56 -0.85 1.75
CA GLU A 137 -31.04 -0.73 0.36
C GLU A 137 -29.90 -0.24 -0.50
N LYS A 138 -29.67 -0.90 -1.66
CA LYS A 138 -28.61 -0.57 -2.61
C LYS A 138 -29.18 0.23 -3.77
N TYR A 139 -28.49 1.31 -4.14
CA TYR A 139 -28.93 2.24 -5.17
C TYR A 139 -28.09 2.17 -6.43
N PHE A 140 -26.75 2.11 -6.29
CA PHE A 140 -25.81 2.27 -7.40
C PHE A 140 -25.00 1.00 -7.68
N VAL A 141 -24.80 0.14 -6.69
CA VAL A 141 -24.07 -1.14 -6.86
C VAL A 141 -24.95 -2.27 -7.42
N ASN A 142 -26.13 -1.93 -7.93
CA ASN A 142 -26.98 -2.86 -8.67
C ASN A 142 -26.46 -3.00 -10.12
N PRO A 143 -26.65 -4.17 -10.76
CA PRO A 143 -26.31 -4.32 -12.18
C PRO A 143 -26.98 -3.25 -13.03
N PRO A 144 -26.22 -2.53 -13.89
CA PRO A 144 -26.83 -1.62 -14.86
C PRO A 144 -27.83 -2.33 -15.75
N THR A 145 -28.93 -1.65 -16.09
CA THR A 145 -29.99 -2.23 -16.94
C THR A 145 -29.57 -2.37 -18.41
N ASP A 146 -28.52 -1.66 -18.85
CA ASP A 146 -27.98 -1.64 -20.21
C ASP A 146 -26.44 -1.59 -20.15
N TYR A 147 -25.79 -2.73 -20.34
CA TYR A 147 -24.32 -2.84 -20.30
C TYR A 147 -23.61 -2.11 -21.46
N PRO A 148 -24.08 -2.18 -22.72
CA PRO A 148 -23.57 -1.35 -23.81
C PRO A 148 -23.60 0.15 -23.48
N LYS A 149 -24.67 0.64 -22.90
CA LYS A 149 -24.80 2.03 -22.50
C LYS A 149 -23.82 2.41 -21.37
N TRP A 150 -23.70 1.54 -20.36
CA TRP A 150 -22.72 1.74 -19.29
C TRP A 150 -21.28 1.78 -19.84
N ALA A 151 -20.95 0.90 -20.78
CA ALA A 151 -19.66 0.91 -21.47
C ALA A 151 -19.43 2.20 -22.27
N ALA A 152 -20.47 2.71 -22.95
CA ALA A 152 -20.40 3.97 -23.70
C ALA A 152 -20.16 5.17 -22.77
N ILE A 153 -20.77 5.18 -21.59
CA ILE A 153 -20.53 6.19 -20.54
C ILE A 153 -19.06 6.12 -20.09
N CYS A 154 -18.52 4.93 -19.81
CA CYS A 154 -17.11 4.74 -19.47
C CYS A 154 -16.18 5.25 -20.57
N CYS A 155 -16.48 4.98 -21.85
CA CYS A 155 -15.73 5.55 -22.98
C CYS A 155 -15.80 7.08 -23.02
N GLY A 156 -16.93 7.68 -22.66
CA GLY A 156 -17.08 9.15 -22.51
C GLY A 156 -16.14 9.71 -21.44
N ILE A 157 -16.04 9.04 -20.28
CA ILE A 157 -15.12 9.42 -19.19
C ILE A 157 -13.65 9.34 -19.68
N ILE A 158 -13.28 8.26 -20.38
CA ILE A 158 -11.93 8.11 -20.94
C ILE A 158 -11.61 9.18 -21.97
N ARG A 159 -12.58 9.52 -22.88
CA ARG A 159 -12.42 10.60 -23.86
C ARG A 159 -12.16 11.93 -23.20
N HIS A 160 -12.88 12.23 -22.11
CA HIS A 160 -12.69 13.47 -21.36
C HIS A 160 -11.26 13.60 -20.84
N TYR A 161 -10.75 12.59 -20.16
CA TYR A 161 -9.42 12.68 -19.53
C TYR A 161 -8.25 12.45 -20.48
N ASN A 162 -8.42 11.69 -21.57
CA ASN A 162 -7.32 11.33 -22.45
C ASN A 162 -7.37 11.95 -23.84
N LYS A 163 -8.53 12.45 -24.31
CA LYS A 163 -8.71 12.96 -25.68
C LYS A 163 -9.26 14.38 -25.76
N GLY A 164 -9.44 15.05 -24.60
CA GLY A 164 -9.90 16.44 -24.53
C GLY A 164 -11.39 16.65 -24.82
N TRP A 165 -12.19 15.60 -24.91
CA TRP A 165 -13.63 15.69 -25.14
C TRP A 165 -14.34 16.40 -23.98
N ASN A 166 -15.41 17.18 -24.30
CA ASN A 166 -16.19 17.98 -23.32
C ASN A 166 -15.30 18.93 -22.49
N ASN A 167 -14.47 19.73 -23.17
CA ASN A 167 -13.48 20.62 -22.56
C ASN A 167 -12.54 19.89 -21.59
N GLY A 168 -12.25 18.63 -21.84
CA GLY A 168 -11.45 17.75 -21.00
C GLY A 168 -9.95 17.89 -21.19
N PHE A 169 -9.22 16.83 -20.90
CA PHE A 169 -7.77 16.81 -20.72
C PHE A 169 -7.08 15.81 -21.67
N HIS A 170 -5.75 15.91 -21.73
CA HIS A 170 -4.87 14.96 -22.39
C HIS A 170 -3.89 14.36 -21.35
N HIS A 171 -4.42 13.84 -20.24
CA HIS A 171 -3.61 13.33 -19.12
C HIS A 171 -2.92 12.02 -19.42
N ASN A 172 -3.32 11.34 -20.51
CA ASN A 172 -2.73 10.06 -20.92
C ASN A 172 -2.75 9.01 -19.78
N ILE A 173 -3.87 8.92 -19.08
CA ILE A 173 -4.08 7.90 -18.03
C ILE A 173 -3.99 6.52 -18.69
N GLN A 174 -3.07 5.70 -18.21
CA GLN A 174 -2.77 4.39 -18.81
C GLN A 174 -3.61 3.26 -18.27
N PHE A 175 -3.98 3.31 -16.97
CA PHE A 175 -4.68 2.22 -16.29
C PHE A 175 -6.13 2.57 -15.98
N TRP A 176 -7.05 1.79 -16.55
CA TRP A 176 -8.48 1.92 -16.38
C TRP A 176 -9.04 0.63 -15.80
N GLU A 177 -9.45 0.68 -14.55
CA GLU A 177 -9.95 -0.45 -13.80
C GLU A 177 -11.47 -0.52 -13.90
N ILE A 178 -11.99 -1.69 -14.30
CA ILE A 178 -13.44 -1.92 -14.35
C ILE A 178 -13.88 -2.52 -13.03
N TYR A 179 -14.60 -1.70 -12.27
CA TYR A 179 -15.26 -2.01 -11.01
C TYR A 179 -14.32 -2.15 -9.80
N ASN A 180 -14.88 -2.53 -8.65
CA ASN A 180 -14.21 -2.84 -7.38
C ASN A 180 -14.97 -3.93 -6.65
N GLU A 181 -14.28 -4.96 -6.14
CA GLU A 181 -14.80 -6.04 -5.29
C GLU A 181 -16.16 -6.60 -5.70
N PRO A 182 -16.36 -7.04 -6.94
CA PRO A 182 -17.66 -7.59 -7.35
C PRO A 182 -18.00 -8.91 -6.68
N ASP A 183 -17.05 -9.53 -5.99
CA ASP A 183 -17.21 -10.67 -5.11
C ASP A 183 -17.71 -10.28 -3.69
N ASN A 184 -17.92 -8.99 -3.43
CA ASN A 184 -18.48 -8.43 -2.20
C ASN A 184 -19.91 -7.90 -2.45
N THR A 185 -20.90 -8.40 -1.70
CA THR A 185 -22.31 -8.01 -1.87
C THR A 185 -22.63 -6.55 -1.55
N GLN A 186 -21.71 -5.81 -0.92
CA GLN A 186 -21.83 -4.37 -0.70
C GLN A 186 -21.33 -3.55 -1.90
N MET A 187 -20.70 -4.21 -2.86
CA MET A 187 -20.16 -3.63 -4.09
C MET A 187 -20.89 -4.08 -5.34
N TRP A 188 -21.50 -5.28 -5.30
CA TRP A 188 -22.24 -5.83 -6.42
C TRP A 188 -23.38 -6.71 -5.94
N THR A 189 -24.64 -6.39 -6.32
CA THR A 189 -25.82 -7.15 -5.92
C THR A 189 -26.25 -8.20 -6.95
N GLY A 190 -25.67 -8.16 -8.13
CA GLY A 190 -25.97 -9.11 -9.21
C GLY A 190 -25.25 -10.45 -9.03
N THR A 191 -25.52 -11.37 -9.97
CA THR A 191 -24.80 -12.65 -10.01
C THR A 191 -23.38 -12.48 -10.55
N PRO A 192 -22.47 -13.44 -10.31
CA PRO A 192 -21.15 -13.44 -10.91
C PRO A 192 -21.20 -13.34 -12.45
N GLU A 193 -22.10 -14.06 -13.10
CA GLU A 193 -22.24 -14.08 -14.56
C GLU A 193 -22.69 -12.72 -15.11
N GLN A 194 -23.53 -11.99 -14.38
CA GLN A 194 -23.92 -10.62 -14.73
C GLN A 194 -22.70 -9.69 -14.67
N PHE A 195 -21.86 -9.84 -13.67
CA PHE A 195 -20.63 -9.07 -13.58
C PHE A 195 -19.64 -9.43 -14.69
N TYR A 196 -19.41 -10.72 -14.96
CA TYR A 196 -18.51 -11.16 -16.04
C TYR A 196 -18.96 -10.58 -17.39
N LYS A 197 -20.28 -10.52 -17.61
CA LYS A 197 -20.85 -9.93 -18.83
C LYS A 197 -20.67 -8.42 -18.89
N LEU A 198 -20.87 -7.71 -17.77
CA LEU A 198 -20.59 -6.27 -17.70
C LEU A 198 -19.14 -5.97 -18.04
N TYR A 199 -18.21 -6.69 -17.40
CA TYR A 199 -16.78 -6.55 -17.64
C TYR A 199 -16.43 -6.82 -19.12
N GLU A 200 -16.94 -7.90 -19.70
CA GLU A 200 -16.72 -8.23 -21.12
C GLU A 200 -17.15 -7.09 -22.04
N VAL A 201 -18.37 -6.58 -21.87
CA VAL A 201 -18.93 -5.53 -22.73
C VAL A 201 -18.11 -4.26 -22.61
N ALA A 202 -17.78 -3.86 -21.37
CA ALA A 202 -17.01 -2.65 -21.14
C ALA A 202 -15.55 -2.76 -21.65
N ALA A 203 -14.84 -3.84 -21.30
CA ALA A 203 -13.45 -4.03 -21.71
C ALA A 203 -13.31 -4.08 -23.25
N LYS A 204 -14.20 -4.77 -23.94
CA LYS A 204 -14.20 -4.81 -25.41
C LYS A 204 -14.50 -3.45 -26.03
N ALA A 205 -15.47 -2.70 -25.49
CA ALA A 205 -15.81 -1.36 -25.98
C ALA A 205 -14.63 -0.38 -25.78
N ILE A 206 -14.04 -0.38 -24.59
CA ILE A 206 -12.91 0.48 -24.25
C ILE A 206 -11.70 0.16 -25.14
N LYS A 207 -11.31 -1.11 -25.27
CA LYS A 207 -10.14 -1.49 -26.10
C LYS A 207 -10.37 -1.29 -27.61
N LYS A 208 -11.62 -1.31 -28.05
CA LYS A 208 -11.96 -0.99 -29.46
C LYS A 208 -11.69 0.49 -29.76
N GLU A 209 -12.03 1.38 -28.82
CA GLU A 209 -11.89 2.83 -29.00
C GLU A 209 -10.49 3.33 -28.62
N PHE A 210 -9.89 2.74 -27.56
CA PHE A 210 -8.60 3.13 -26.97
C PHE A 210 -7.65 1.93 -26.89
N PRO A 211 -7.12 1.41 -28.00
CA PRO A 211 -6.26 0.22 -28.00
C PRO A 211 -4.95 0.42 -27.21
N GLU A 212 -4.51 1.67 -27.05
CA GLU A 212 -3.23 2.04 -26.40
C GLU A 212 -3.25 2.00 -24.87
N ILE A 213 -4.44 2.04 -24.24
CA ILE A 213 -4.54 2.04 -22.77
C ILE A 213 -4.68 0.61 -22.22
N SER A 214 -4.34 0.44 -20.97
CA SER A 214 -4.48 -0.82 -20.24
C SER A 214 -5.84 -0.87 -19.53
N VAL A 215 -6.60 -1.93 -19.80
CA VAL A 215 -7.90 -2.20 -19.19
C VAL A 215 -7.80 -3.45 -18.34
N GLY A 216 -8.27 -3.39 -17.11
CA GLY A 216 -8.20 -4.51 -16.18
C GLY A 216 -9.17 -4.38 -15.03
N GLY A 217 -8.88 -5.05 -13.97
CA GLY A 217 -9.71 -5.16 -12.77
C GLY A 217 -9.78 -6.61 -12.30
N PRO A 218 -10.81 -6.97 -11.53
CA PRO A 218 -11.87 -6.11 -11.02
C PRO A 218 -11.68 -5.68 -9.55
N GLY A 219 -10.45 -5.67 -9.02
CA GLY A 219 -10.20 -5.38 -7.61
C GLY A 219 -10.82 -6.46 -6.71
N MET A 220 -10.47 -7.72 -6.93
CA MET A 220 -11.06 -8.83 -6.15
C MET A 220 -10.77 -8.71 -4.66
N ALA A 221 -11.80 -8.69 -3.82
CA ALA A 221 -11.65 -8.72 -2.36
C ALA A 221 -11.04 -10.04 -1.87
N SER A 222 -11.44 -11.15 -2.48
CA SER A 222 -11.02 -12.50 -2.12
C SER A 222 -10.68 -13.31 -3.37
N PRO A 223 -9.50 -13.07 -3.99
CA PRO A 223 -9.16 -13.71 -5.26
C PRO A 223 -8.87 -15.20 -5.13
N MET A 224 -8.44 -15.65 -3.95
CA MET A 224 -7.96 -17.00 -3.72
C MET A 224 -8.26 -17.49 -2.31
N THR A 225 -8.20 -18.81 -2.13
CA THR A 225 -8.12 -19.50 -0.84
C THR A 225 -6.74 -20.14 -0.70
N ILE A 226 -6.18 -20.10 0.50
CA ILE A 226 -4.87 -20.70 0.80
C ILE A 226 -5.08 -21.84 1.80
N ALA A 227 -4.68 -23.06 1.42
CA ALA A 227 -4.72 -24.22 2.28
C ALA A 227 -3.43 -25.04 2.09
N ASN A 228 -2.80 -25.47 3.20
CA ASN A 228 -1.56 -26.26 3.16
C ASN A 228 -0.46 -25.64 2.28
N ALA A 229 -0.26 -24.33 2.40
CA ALA A 229 0.69 -23.52 1.62
C ALA A 229 0.48 -23.58 0.09
N LYS A 230 -0.73 -23.93 -0.36
CA LYS A 230 -1.14 -23.88 -1.76
C LYS A 230 -2.31 -22.93 -1.92
N ALA A 231 -2.28 -22.10 -2.96
CA ALA A 231 -3.39 -21.24 -3.31
C ALA A 231 -4.23 -21.85 -4.44
N SER A 232 -5.52 -21.56 -4.40
CA SER A 232 -6.47 -21.89 -5.45
C SER A 232 -7.38 -20.70 -5.68
N ALA A 233 -7.70 -20.39 -6.92
CA ALA A 233 -8.68 -19.37 -7.24
C ALA A 233 -10.01 -19.67 -6.54
N THR A 234 -10.67 -18.65 -5.97
CA THR A 234 -12.07 -18.78 -5.53
C THR A 234 -12.96 -19.08 -6.74
N GLU A 235 -14.16 -19.65 -6.51
CA GLU A 235 -15.09 -19.93 -7.61
C GLU A 235 -15.44 -18.67 -8.40
N TYR A 236 -15.51 -17.51 -7.74
CA TYR A 236 -15.74 -16.23 -8.41
C TYR A 236 -14.56 -15.88 -9.35
N THR A 237 -13.33 -15.91 -8.85
CA THR A 237 -12.13 -15.63 -9.64
C THR A 237 -11.95 -16.62 -10.80
N LYS A 238 -12.18 -17.91 -10.53
CA LYS A 238 -12.13 -18.97 -11.55
C LYS A 238 -13.13 -18.69 -12.69
N GLY A 239 -14.40 -18.45 -12.33
CA GLY A 239 -15.45 -18.14 -13.31
C GLY A 239 -15.12 -16.90 -14.15
N PHE A 240 -14.60 -15.84 -13.51
CA PHE A 240 -14.16 -14.62 -14.18
C PHE A 240 -13.04 -14.88 -15.21
N LEU A 241 -11.97 -15.56 -14.78
CA LEU A 241 -10.84 -15.86 -15.66
C LEU A 241 -11.23 -16.80 -16.82
N GLU A 242 -12.06 -17.84 -16.54
CA GLU A 242 -12.59 -18.72 -17.56
C GLU A 242 -13.46 -17.97 -18.58
N HIS A 243 -14.33 -17.06 -18.09
CA HIS A 243 -15.16 -16.22 -18.96
C HIS A 243 -14.29 -15.34 -19.86
N CYS A 244 -13.32 -14.62 -19.26
CA CYS A 244 -12.40 -13.76 -20.02
C CYS A 244 -11.64 -14.57 -21.09
N ARG A 245 -11.14 -15.75 -20.77
CA ARG A 245 -10.46 -16.62 -21.73
C ARG A 245 -11.37 -17.11 -22.85
N LYS A 246 -12.57 -17.64 -22.51
CA LYS A 246 -13.53 -18.18 -23.49
C LYS A 246 -14.07 -17.13 -24.44
N GLN A 247 -14.32 -15.94 -23.93
CA GLN A 247 -14.89 -14.83 -24.71
C GLN A 247 -13.84 -13.90 -25.30
N LEU A 248 -12.54 -14.21 -25.14
CA LEU A 248 -11.41 -13.37 -25.60
C LEU A 248 -11.55 -11.93 -25.11
N VAL A 249 -11.87 -11.77 -23.82
CA VAL A 249 -12.02 -10.46 -23.17
C VAL A 249 -10.65 -9.90 -22.83
N PRO A 250 -10.35 -8.64 -23.14
CA PRO A 250 -9.13 -7.99 -22.69
C PRO A 250 -8.98 -7.97 -21.17
N LEU A 251 -7.80 -8.36 -20.68
CA LEU A 251 -7.41 -8.32 -19.27
C LEU A 251 -5.92 -7.96 -19.23
N ASP A 252 -5.61 -6.67 -19.39
CA ASP A 252 -4.23 -6.19 -19.41
C ASP A 252 -3.60 -6.24 -18.01
N PHE A 253 -4.40 -6.03 -16.96
CA PHE A 253 -4.01 -6.25 -15.57
C PHE A 253 -5.15 -6.90 -14.78
N PHE A 254 -4.78 -7.72 -13.80
CA PHE A 254 -5.68 -8.29 -12.79
C PHE A 254 -5.41 -7.62 -11.46
N SER A 255 -6.42 -6.96 -10.89
CA SER A 255 -6.31 -6.28 -9.61
C SER A 255 -6.98 -7.06 -8.48
N TRP A 256 -6.36 -6.99 -7.30
CA TRP A 256 -6.76 -7.75 -6.14
C TRP A 256 -6.33 -7.07 -4.84
N HIS A 257 -6.94 -7.46 -3.73
CA HIS A 257 -6.78 -6.88 -2.41
C HIS A 257 -6.16 -7.84 -1.41
N CYS A 258 -5.47 -7.30 -0.42
CA CYS A 258 -4.91 -8.06 0.69
C CYS A 258 -4.83 -7.26 1.98
N TYR A 259 -5.63 -7.62 2.93
CA TYR A 259 -5.62 -7.08 4.29
C TYR A 259 -5.23 -8.17 5.28
N ILE A 260 -4.07 -8.06 5.93
CA ILE A 260 -3.51 -9.12 6.75
C ILE A 260 -2.54 -8.57 7.81
N GLY A 261 -2.36 -9.29 8.93
CA GLY A 261 -1.50 -8.87 10.02
C GLY A 261 -0.03 -9.27 9.87
N ASN A 262 0.30 -10.20 8.98
CA ASN A 262 1.66 -10.71 8.83
C ASN A 262 2.24 -10.31 7.46
N PRO A 263 3.36 -9.54 7.41
CA PRO A 263 3.93 -9.04 6.16
C PRO A 263 4.52 -10.14 5.26
N TRP A 264 5.00 -11.23 5.82
CA TRP A 264 5.52 -12.36 5.02
C TRP A 264 4.38 -13.14 4.35
N ASN A 265 3.23 -13.28 5.04
CA ASN A 265 2.04 -13.88 4.46
C ASN A 265 1.44 -13.02 3.34
N LEU A 266 1.58 -11.69 3.40
CA LEU A 266 1.23 -10.82 2.29
C LEU A 266 2.19 -11.00 1.12
N ALA A 267 3.49 -11.00 1.42
CA ALA A 267 4.54 -10.97 0.40
C ALA A 267 4.54 -12.20 -0.53
N VAL A 268 4.07 -13.36 -0.07
CA VAL A 268 3.98 -14.58 -0.92
C VAL A 268 2.75 -14.60 -1.83
N GLN A 269 1.75 -13.75 -1.59
CA GLN A 269 0.50 -13.78 -2.34
C GLN A 269 0.63 -13.38 -3.81
N PRO A 270 1.48 -12.40 -4.21
CA PRO A 270 1.68 -12.10 -5.63
C PRO A 270 2.16 -13.31 -6.45
N SER A 271 3.01 -14.15 -5.88
CA SER A 271 3.46 -15.40 -6.53
C SER A 271 2.28 -16.36 -6.75
N PHE A 272 1.38 -16.51 -5.76
CA PHE A 272 0.16 -17.32 -5.92
C PHE A 272 -0.79 -16.74 -6.99
N ILE A 273 -0.99 -15.42 -7.01
CA ILE A 273 -1.79 -14.77 -8.06
C ILE A 273 -1.16 -15.00 -9.44
N ARG A 274 0.14 -14.92 -9.58
CA ARG A 274 0.85 -15.19 -10.84
C ARG A 274 0.64 -16.63 -11.30
N GLU A 275 0.72 -17.59 -10.39
CA GLU A 275 0.45 -19.00 -10.70
C GLU A 275 -0.98 -19.20 -11.18
N ILE A 276 -1.97 -18.61 -10.50
CA ILE A 276 -3.38 -18.65 -10.91
C ILE A 276 -3.55 -18.06 -12.31
N LEU A 277 -3.04 -16.86 -12.56
CA LEU A 277 -3.13 -16.21 -13.87
C LEU A 277 -2.52 -17.08 -14.97
N ASN A 278 -1.36 -17.68 -14.72
CA ASN A 278 -0.68 -18.57 -15.65
C ASN A 278 -1.51 -19.85 -15.97
N GLN A 279 -2.15 -20.44 -14.95
CA GLN A 279 -3.02 -21.61 -15.10
C GLN A 279 -4.21 -21.33 -16.06
N TYR A 280 -4.72 -20.11 -16.05
CA TYR A 280 -5.82 -19.69 -16.93
C TYR A 280 -5.36 -19.09 -18.25
N GLY A 281 -4.03 -19.04 -18.52
CA GLY A 281 -3.45 -18.56 -19.80
C GLY A 281 -3.17 -17.06 -19.83
N PHE A 282 -3.22 -16.35 -18.70
CA PHE A 282 -2.97 -14.90 -18.56
C PHE A 282 -1.51 -14.59 -18.20
N ASN A 283 -0.56 -15.19 -18.93
CA ASN A 283 0.88 -15.10 -18.62
C ASN A 283 1.47 -13.68 -18.76
N LYS A 284 0.81 -12.80 -19.51
CA LYS A 284 1.26 -11.41 -19.77
C LYS A 284 0.45 -10.37 -19.00
N THR A 285 -0.65 -10.76 -18.37
CA THR A 285 -1.49 -9.89 -17.58
C THR A 285 -0.72 -9.40 -16.35
N GLN A 286 -0.67 -8.10 -16.14
CA GLN A 286 -0.03 -7.52 -14.95
C GLN A 286 -0.79 -7.90 -13.67
N SER A 287 -0.09 -7.96 -12.54
CA SER A 287 -0.67 -8.19 -11.22
C SER A 287 -0.64 -6.89 -10.43
N HIS A 288 -1.82 -6.36 -10.09
CA HIS A 288 -1.97 -5.15 -9.31
C HIS A 288 -2.53 -5.47 -7.92
N LEU A 289 -1.70 -5.41 -6.89
CA LEU A 289 -2.13 -5.40 -5.49
C LEU A 289 -2.62 -3.99 -5.15
N ASN A 290 -3.83 -3.67 -5.56
CA ASN A 290 -4.28 -2.29 -5.58
C ASN A 290 -5.13 -1.86 -4.38
N GLU A 291 -5.26 -2.75 -3.39
CA GLU A 291 -5.59 -2.42 -2.00
C GLU A 291 -4.83 -3.33 -1.05
N TRP A 292 -4.05 -2.75 -0.15
CA TRP A 292 -3.43 -3.49 0.94
C TRP A 292 -3.22 -2.60 2.16
N ASN A 293 -3.33 -3.19 3.33
CA ASN A 293 -3.00 -2.54 4.59
C ASN A 293 -2.71 -3.58 5.68
N TYR A 294 -2.09 -3.12 6.76
CA TYR A 294 -1.96 -3.85 8.00
C TYR A 294 -3.32 -4.01 8.68
N ILE A 295 -3.63 -5.23 9.10
CA ILE A 295 -4.78 -5.54 9.94
C ILE A 295 -4.33 -6.49 11.02
N PRO A 296 -4.53 -6.15 12.32
CA PRO A 296 -4.20 -7.06 13.42
C PRO A 296 -4.82 -8.45 13.23
N GLU A 297 -4.06 -9.51 13.50
CA GLU A 297 -4.49 -10.90 13.25
C GLU A 297 -5.64 -11.39 14.14
N VAL A 298 -6.12 -10.59 15.07
CA VAL A 298 -7.28 -10.97 15.88
C VAL A 298 -8.54 -10.82 15.04
N GLU A 299 -8.80 -11.81 14.21
CA GLU A 299 -9.94 -11.90 13.27
C GLU A 299 -11.30 -11.54 13.90
N LEU A 300 -11.49 -11.85 15.18
CA LEU A 300 -12.65 -11.48 15.97
C LEU A 300 -12.73 -9.97 16.24
N GLU A 301 -11.61 -9.29 16.45
CA GLU A 301 -11.58 -7.84 16.73
C GLU A 301 -11.85 -7.03 15.46
N TRP A 302 -11.35 -7.48 14.31
CA TRP A 302 -11.58 -6.82 13.03
C TRP A 302 -13.06 -6.80 12.64
N ARG A 303 -13.78 -7.91 12.75
CA ARG A 303 -15.24 -7.95 12.55
C ARG A 303 -15.99 -7.07 13.55
N ARG A 304 -15.44 -6.87 14.74
CA ARG A 304 -15.98 -5.96 15.76
C ARG A 304 -15.74 -4.49 15.44
N LEU A 305 -14.71 -4.14 14.69
CA LEU A 305 -14.43 -2.75 14.29
C LEU A 305 -15.63 -2.11 13.58
N PHE A 306 -16.32 -2.86 12.76
CA PHE A 306 -17.49 -2.41 12.00
C PHE A 306 -18.82 -2.70 12.70
N GLY A 307 -18.82 -3.32 13.88
CA GLY A 307 -20.02 -3.56 14.67
C GLY A 307 -20.59 -2.30 15.34
N ARG A 308 -21.79 -2.38 15.90
CA ARG A 308 -22.51 -1.26 16.52
C ARG A 308 -22.60 -1.35 18.05
N GLY A 309 -21.73 -2.10 18.72
CA GLY A 309 -21.77 -2.26 20.18
C GLY A 309 -21.20 -1.08 20.94
N ILE A 310 -21.59 -0.89 22.20
CA ILE A 310 -21.09 0.19 23.08
C ILE A 310 -19.58 0.12 23.32
N TRP A 311 -18.97 -1.06 23.25
CA TRP A 311 -17.53 -1.29 23.40
C TRP A 311 -16.72 -1.04 22.14
N GLN A 312 -17.38 -0.76 21.02
CA GLN A 312 -16.76 -0.56 19.73
C GLN A 312 -15.77 0.61 19.71
N GLY A 313 -16.02 1.65 20.49
CA GLY A 313 -15.13 2.80 20.57
C GLY A 313 -13.72 2.44 21.06
N ALA A 314 -13.61 1.60 22.10
CA ALA A 314 -12.32 1.16 22.65
C ALA A 314 -11.56 0.25 21.65
N ILE A 315 -12.29 -0.66 20.97
CA ILE A 315 -11.72 -1.56 19.95
C ILE A 315 -11.21 -0.76 18.76
N ARG A 316 -11.98 0.20 18.27
CA ARG A 316 -11.58 1.08 17.15
C ARG A 316 -10.37 1.93 17.52
N LYS A 317 -10.33 2.47 18.73
CA LYS A 317 -9.18 3.24 19.22
C LYS A 317 -7.92 2.39 19.22
N LYS A 318 -7.97 1.19 19.79
CA LYS A 318 -6.83 0.27 19.82
C LYS A 318 -6.37 -0.10 18.41
N ALA A 319 -7.29 -0.43 17.52
CA ALA A 319 -6.95 -0.73 16.14
C ALA A 319 -6.33 0.46 15.41
N TYR A 320 -6.87 1.66 15.61
CA TYR A 320 -6.30 2.88 15.06
C TYR A 320 -4.88 3.13 15.56
N GLU A 321 -4.62 2.94 16.85
CA GLU A 321 -3.29 3.07 17.43
C GLU A 321 -2.29 2.05 16.86
N GLU A 322 -2.74 0.81 16.59
CA GLU A 322 -1.88 -0.20 15.95
C GLU A 322 -1.65 0.08 14.45
N LEU A 323 -2.70 0.47 13.71
CA LEU A 323 -2.58 0.76 12.27
C LEU A 323 -1.70 1.99 12.02
N SER A 324 -1.87 3.05 12.80
CA SER A 324 -1.14 4.32 12.63
C SER A 324 0.22 4.34 13.32
N GLY A 325 0.45 3.42 14.25
CA GLY A 325 1.65 3.34 15.11
C GLY A 325 2.83 2.60 14.47
N CYS A 326 3.80 2.30 15.31
CA CYS A 326 5.06 1.66 14.90
C CYS A 326 4.85 0.25 14.31
N LYS A 327 3.82 -0.47 14.76
CA LYS A 327 3.51 -1.80 14.23
C LYS A 327 3.06 -1.72 12.77
N GLY A 328 2.10 -0.82 12.47
CA GLY A 328 1.71 -0.53 11.09
C GLY A 328 2.88 -0.01 10.23
N ALA A 329 3.71 0.88 10.80
CA ALA A 329 4.87 1.42 10.10
C ALA A 329 5.91 0.34 9.73
N SER A 330 6.26 -0.54 10.68
CA SER A 330 7.20 -1.65 10.41
C SER A 330 6.61 -2.69 9.44
N PHE A 331 5.29 -2.95 9.52
CA PHE A 331 4.59 -3.77 8.52
C PHE A 331 4.74 -3.21 7.12
N ILE A 332 4.45 -1.91 6.93
CA ILE A 332 4.55 -1.23 5.64
C ILE A 332 5.98 -1.31 5.10
N ALA A 333 6.98 -0.97 5.92
CA ALA A 333 8.37 -1.04 5.50
C ALA A 333 8.77 -2.47 5.08
N ASN A 334 8.36 -3.50 5.85
CA ASN A 334 8.58 -4.89 5.49
C ASN A 334 7.93 -5.25 4.16
N VAL A 335 6.65 -4.94 3.96
CA VAL A 335 5.92 -5.25 2.73
C VAL A 335 6.59 -4.61 1.52
N LEU A 336 6.90 -3.30 1.58
CA LEU A 336 7.53 -2.58 0.45
C LEU A 336 8.90 -3.17 0.07
N MET A 337 9.68 -3.65 1.05
CA MET A 337 10.96 -4.31 0.80
C MET A 337 10.79 -5.75 0.30
N LEU A 338 9.88 -6.53 0.87
CA LEU A 338 9.63 -7.92 0.47
C LEU A 338 9.07 -8.01 -0.95
N LEU A 339 8.15 -7.13 -1.31
CA LEU A 339 7.56 -7.08 -2.65
C LEU A 339 8.58 -6.79 -3.77
N GLN A 340 9.81 -6.37 -3.43
CA GLN A 340 10.86 -6.17 -4.44
C GLN A 340 11.23 -7.45 -5.19
N ASP A 341 11.04 -8.62 -4.56
CA ASP A 341 11.35 -9.93 -5.13
C ASP A 341 10.13 -10.64 -5.74
N GLU A 342 8.92 -10.04 -5.59
CA GLU A 342 7.66 -10.69 -5.95
C GLU A 342 7.11 -10.23 -7.31
N PRO A 343 6.34 -11.06 -8.02
CA PRO A 343 5.77 -10.75 -9.34
C PRO A 343 4.50 -9.89 -9.22
N VAL A 344 4.65 -8.69 -8.66
CA VAL A 344 3.64 -7.64 -8.60
C VAL A 344 4.11 -6.43 -9.41
N ASP A 345 3.23 -5.84 -10.21
CA ASP A 345 3.58 -4.72 -11.09
C ASP A 345 3.22 -3.38 -10.46
N VAL A 346 2.11 -3.31 -9.74
CA VAL A 346 1.63 -2.13 -9.01
C VAL A 346 1.18 -2.55 -7.63
N ALA A 347 1.47 -1.74 -6.61
CA ALA A 347 0.92 -1.89 -5.27
C ALA A 347 0.40 -0.53 -4.78
N ASN A 348 -0.86 -0.48 -4.29
CA ASN A 348 -1.48 0.73 -3.77
C ASN A 348 -1.94 0.50 -2.32
N PHE A 349 -1.37 1.26 -1.41
CA PHE A 349 -1.75 1.22 0.00
C PHE A 349 -3.10 1.89 0.23
N TYR A 350 -3.98 1.28 0.97
CA TYR A 350 -5.28 1.82 1.34
C TYR A 350 -5.24 2.33 2.78
N THR A 351 -5.09 3.66 3.06
CA THR A 351 -5.02 4.81 2.16
C THR A 351 -3.83 5.72 2.47
N THR A 352 -3.46 6.59 1.52
CA THR A 352 -2.39 7.57 1.74
C THR A 352 -2.91 8.95 2.18
N THR A 353 -4.17 9.05 2.60
CA THR A 353 -4.83 10.27 3.07
C THR A 353 -5.05 10.25 4.59
N ALA A 354 -5.88 11.15 5.10
CA ALA A 354 -6.30 11.18 6.51
C ALA A 354 -7.40 10.15 6.80
N GLY A 355 -7.46 9.64 8.03
CA GLY A 355 -8.51 8.76 8.51
C GLY A 355 -8.04 7.44 9.11
N LEU A 356 -8.97 6.52 9.40
CA LEU A 356 -8.71 5.26 10.10
C LEU A 356 -7.63 4.39 9.41
N PHE A 357 -7.69 4.29 8.10
CA PHE A 357 -6.73 3.53 7.28
C PHE A 357 -5.62 4.41 6.72
N GLY A 358 -5.65 5.70 7.06
CA GLY A 358 -4.77 6.70 6.52
C GLY A 358 -3.40 6.73 7.16
N ILE A 359 -2.46 7.39 6.48
CA ILE A 359 -1.12 7.66 7.00
C ILE A 359 -1.05 9.02 7.72
N PHE A 360 -2.19 9.73 7.81
CA PHE A 360 -2.34 10.98 8.55
C PHE A 360 -3.56 10.92 9.47
N SER A 361 -3.49 11.69 10.57
CA SER A 361 -4.62 11.95 11.43
C SER A 361 -5.70 12.78 10.69
N GLU A 362 -6.90 12.87 11.27
CA GLU A 362 -7.96 13.76 10.73
C GLU A 362 -7.55 15.24 10.68
N TYR A 363 -6.49 15.63 11.37
CA TYR A 363 -5.93 16.98 11.39
C TYR A 363 -4.74 17.16 10.44
N GLY A 364 -4.36 16.13 9.68
CA GLY A 364 -3.23 16.16 8.77
C GLY A 364 -1.86 15.92 9.44
N GLU A 365 -1.84 15.52 10.72
CA GLU A 365 -0.58 15.17 11.38
C GLU A 365 -0.08 13.82 10.87
N PRO A 366 1.20 13.71 10.45
CA PRO A 366 1.77 12.46 9.98
C PRO A 366 1.78 11.38 11.07
N HIS A 367 1.32 10.18 10.72
CA HIS A 367 1.44 8.98 11.56
C HIS A 367 2.82 8.32 11.42
N LYS A 368 3.13 7.33 12.27
CA LYS A 368 4.34 6.51 12.10
C LYS A 368 4.39 5.84 10.73
N THR A 369 3.24 5.49 10.18
CA THR A 369 3.09 4.91 8.82
C THR A 369 3.53 5.87 7.70
N TYR A 370 3.26 7.18 7.82
CA TYR A 370 3.82 8.18 6.91
C TYR A 370 5.35 8.14 6.91
N HIS A 371 5.95 8.05 8.08
CA HIS A 371 7.41 8.02 8.20
C HIS A 371 8.03 6.72 7.66
N ALA A 372 7.31 5.61 7.64
CA ALA A 372 7.73 4.39 6.94
C ALA A 372 7.75 4.59 5.41
N PHE A 373 6.72 5.22 4.84
CA PHE A 373 6.72 5.63 3.43
C PHE A 373 7.87 6.58 3.12
N ARG A 374 8.13 7.56 4.01
CA ARG A 374 9.27 8.50 3.86
C ARG A 374 10.61 7.76 3.87
N ALA A 375 10.79 6.77 4.75
CA ALA A 375 12.00 5.96 4.77
C ALA A 375 12.20 5.17 3.47
N PHE A 376 11.12 4.63 2.90
CA PHE A 376 11.16 3.96 1.61
C PHE A 376 11.40 4.93 0.45
N ALA A 377 10.84 6.13 0.50
CA ALA A 377 11.12 7.20 -0.48
C ALA A 377 12.60 7.60 -0.49
N GLU A 378 13.26 7.64 0.68
CA GLU A 378 14.73 7.84 0.74
C GLU A 378 15.50 6.68 0.10
N LEU A 379 15.01 5.43 0.25
CA LEU A 379 15.62 4.29 -0.42
C LEU A 379 15.51 4.38 -1.95
N LEU A 380 14.40 4.89 -2.48
CA LEU A 380 14.19 5.09 -3.93
C LEU A 380 15.19 6.09 -4.55
N LYS A 381 15.78 7.02 -3.77
CA LYS A 381 16.82 7.94 -4.24
C LYS A 381 18.14 7.22 -4.55
N THR A 382 18.28 5.98 -4.15
CA THR A 382 19.41 5.08 -4.41
C THR A 382 18.94 3.84 -5.20
N PRO A 383 18.54 4.00 -6.47
CA PRO A 383 17.72 3.02 -7.18
C PRO A 383 18.43 1.73 -7.58
N VAL A 384 19.78 1.69 -7.59
CA VAL A 384 20.52 0.47 -7.92
C VAL A 384 20.49 -0.47 -6.72
N ARG A 385 19.72 -1.54 -6.80
CA ARG A 385 19.52 -2.50 -5.70
C ARG A 385 20.76 -3.35 -5.48
N LEU A 386 21.16 -3.49 -4.22
CA LEU A 386 22.32 -4.25 -3.79
C LEU A 386 21.89 -5.62 -3.20
N GLU A 387 22.78 -6.61 -3.31
CA GLU A 387 22.62 -7.87 -2.62
C GLU A 387 22.72 -7.68 -1.11
N THR A 388 21.75 -8.27 -0.40
CA THR A 388 21.69 -8.32 1.06
C THR A 388 21.51 -9.76 1.52
N GLU A 389 22.40 -10.26 2.38
CA GLU A 389 22.33 -11.60 2.94
C GLU A 389 22.09 -11.53 4.44
N TYR A 390 20.99 -12.12 4.91
CA TYR A 390 20.63 -12.21 6.32
C TYR A 390 19.66 -13.38 6.56
N ASN A 391 19.49 -13.78 7.82
CA ASN A 391 18.53 -14.81 8.15
C ASN A 391 17.10 -14.24 8.16
N LYS A 392 16.30 -14.57 7.14
CA LYS A 392 14.92 -14.10 6.96
C LYS A 392 13.97 -14.54 8.08
N THR A 393 14.31 -15.55 8.89
CA THR A 393 13.47 -16.05 9.99
C THR A 393 13.57 -15.16 11.25
N ASP A 394 14.45 -14.18 11.26
CA ASP A 394 14.71 -13.34 12.43
C ASP A 394 13.70 -12.18 12.59
N GLY A 395 12.66 -12.11 11.78
CA GLY A 395 11.67 -11.03 11.83
C GLY A 395 12.24 -9.67 11.39
N ILE A 396 13.39 -9.69 10.71
CA ILE A 396 14.05 -8.52 10.10
C ILE A 396 13.89 -8.60 8.59
N VAL A 397 13.67 -7.45 7.97
CA VAL A 397 13.78 -7.28 6.51
C VAL A 397 14.78 -6.16 6.22
N VAL A 398 15.62 -6.39 5.23
CA VAL A 398 16.66 -5.44 4.82
C VAL A 398 16.61 -5.26 3.31
N CYS A 399 16.69 -4.01 2.86
CA CYS A 399 16.90 -3.66 1.46
C CYS A 399 17.93 -2.54 1.38
N ALA A 400 18.88 -2.68 0.48
CA ALA A 400 19.93 -1.68 0.25
C ALA A 400 19.96 -1.23 -1.21
N GLY A 401 20.24 0.05 -1.40
CA GLY A 401 20.40 0.61 -2.73
C GLY A 401 21.50 1.66 -2.77
N LYS A 402 22.05 1.89 -3.97
CA LYS A 402 23.05 2.93 -4.19
C LYS A 402 22.74 3.80 -5.42
N ASN A 403 23.37 4.95 -5.44
CA ASN A 403 23.59 5.77 -6.61
C ASN A 403 25.10 6.14 -6.70
N LYS A 404 25.45 7.19 -7.44
CA LYS A 404 26.85 7.58 -7.63
C LYS A 404 27.56 8.07 -6.36
N THR A 405 26.82 8.66 -5.41
CA THR A 405 27.36 9.35 -4.24
C THR A 405 26.85 8.81 -2.91
N LYS A 406 25.77 7.99 -2.95
CA LYS A 406 25.05 7.62 -1.74
C LYS A 406 24.64 6.14 -1.76
N THR A 407 24.70 5.50 -0.59
CA THR A 407 24.11 4.18 -0.34
C THR A 407 23.12 4.31 0.80
N ASN A 408 21.87 3.90 0.59
CA ASN A 408 20.84 3.83 1.62
C ASN A 408 20.54 2.37 1.95
N ILE A 409 20.44 2.08 3.25
CA ILE A 409 20.09 0.77 3.78
C ILE A 409 18.85 0.94 4.65
N LEU A 410 17.78 0.30 4.29
CA LEU A 410 16.54 0.29 5.05
C LEU A 410 16.43 -1.06 5.78
N VAL A 411 16.22 -1.01 7.10
CA VAL A 411 16.05 -2.17 7.97
C VAL A 411 14.75 -2.01 8.73
N SER A 412 13.91 -3.02 8.74
CA SER A 412 12.68 -3.02 9.52
C SER A 412 12.60 -4.25 10.42
N ASN A 413 12.20 -4.04 11.66
CA ASN A 413 11.94 -5.09 12.65
C ASN A 413 10.45 -5.15 12.94
N PHE A 414 9.75 -6.08 12.28
CA PHE A 414 8.38 -6.41 12.61
C PHE A 414 8.36 -7.64 13.53
N SER A 415 7.87 -7.49 14.75
CA SER A 415 7.79 -8.57 15.73
C SER A 415 6.49 -8.47 16.53
N GLU A 416 5.84 -9.59 16.75
CA GLU A 416 4.65 -9.72 17.61
C GLU A 416 5.00 -9.64 19.08
N ILE A 417 6.23 -9.93 19.45
CA ILE A 417 6.73 -9.89 20.83
C ILE A 417 7.74 -8.77 21.02
N LEU A 418 7.79 -8.23 22.23
CA LEU A 418 8.82 -7.26 22.61
C LEU A 418 10.20 -7.94 22.60
N GLN A 419 10.97 -7.68 21.56
CA GLN A 419 12.32 -8.20 21.41
C GLN A 419 13.24 -7.12 20.84
N LEU A 420 14.28 -6.77 21.61
CA LEU A 420 15.36 -5.93 21.12
C LEU A 420 16.29 -6.77 20.26
N LYS A 421 16.73 -6.21 19.12
CA LYS A 421 17.71 -6.85 18.24
C LYS A 421 18.92 -5.93 18.04
N ILE A 422 20.09 -6.53 17.96
CA ILE A 422 21.33 -5.84 17.56
C ILE A 422 21.55 -6.23 16.09
N ILE A 423 21.45 -5.23 15.21
CA ILE A 423 21.76 -5.42 13.78
C ILE A 423 23.24 -5.16 13.57
N ASN A 424 23.97 -6.19 13.20
CA ASN A 424 25.39 -6.12 12.83
C ASN A 424 25.49 -6.06 11.30
N LEU A 425 25.69 -4.89 10.75
CA LEU A 425 25.87 -4.66 9.31
C LEU A 425 27.35 -4.85 8.94
N ASN A 426 27.64 -5.80 8.07
CA ASN A 426 28.93 -6.04 7.45
C ASN A 426 28.85 -5.55 5.98
N ILE A 427 29.32 -4.33 5.72
CA ILE A 427 29.28 -3.72 4.41
C ILE A 427 30.63 -3.94 3.75
N SER A 428 30.63 -4.58 2.58
CA SER A 428 31.84 -4.90 1.82
C SER A 428 31.81 -4.31 0.40
N GLY A 429 32.98 -4.16 -0.19
CA GLY A 429 33.15 -3.66 -1.56
C GLY A 429 33.89 -2.33 -1.61
N ASN A 430 33.90 -1.70 -2.78
CA ASN A 430 34.52 -0.39 -2.95
C ASN A 430 33.62 0.66 -2.30
N ILE A 431 33.79 0.86 -1.00
CA ILE A 431 33.17 1.96 -0.28
C ILE A 431 33.78 3.24 -0.85
N PRO A 432 33.01 4.08 -1.55
CA PRO A 432 33.59 5.23 -2.25
C PRO A 432 34.13 6.27 -1.25
N GLY A 433 35.29 6.81 -1.55
CA GLY A 433 35.89 7.98 -0.88
C GLY A 433 36.79 7.68 0.31
N ALA A 434 37.74 8.61 0.54
CA ALA A 434 38.64 8.58 1.70
C ALA A 434 37.94 8.89 3.02
N GLN A 435 36.71 9.38 2.95
CA GLN A 435 35.90 9.80 4.09
C GLN A 435 34.41 9.63 3.75
N THR A 436 33.70 8.72 4.44
CA THR A 436 32.29 8.46 4.25
C THR A 436 31.51 8.96 5.45
N LYS A 437 30.55 9.86 5.21
CA LYS A 437 29.59 10.32 6.22
C LYS A 437 28.53 9.24 6.43
N VAL A 438 28.30 8.85 7.68
CA VAL A 438 27.27 7.90 8.08
C VAL A 438 26.21 8.62 8.88
N GLU A 439 24.96 8.52 8.45
CA GLU A 439 23.80 9.02 9.19
C GLU A 439 22.86 7.86 9.48
N ILE A 440 22.36 7.78 10.72
CA ILE A 440 21.42 6.76 11.15
C ILE A 440 20.14 7.44 11.63
N TYR A 441 19.02 7.05 11.05
CA TYR A 441 17.68 7.54 11.37
C TYR A 441 16.86 6.40 11.96
N LEU A 442 16.07 6.70 13.00
CA LEU A 442 15.21 5.74 13.69
C LEU A 442 13.75 6.20 13.66
N LEU A 443 12.89 5.27 13.32
CA LEU A 443 11.44 5.35 13.50
C LEU A 443 11.05 4.33 14.57
N ASP A 444 10.61 4.80 15.72
CA ASP A 444 10.10 3.99 16.84
C ASP A 444 9.01 4.76 17.60
N GLU A 445 8.57 4.27 18.76
CA GLU A 445 7.56 4.95 19.58
C GLU A 445 7.94 6.39 19.94
N SER A 446 9.22 6.67 20.09
CA SER A 446 9.74 7.98 20.54
C SER A 446 10.26 8.88 19.41
N LYS A 447 10.41 8.37 18.19
CA LYS A 447 11.07 9.06 17.07
C LYS A 447 10.35 8.83 15.74
N ASP A 448 10.24 9.90 14.98
CA ASP A 448 9.56 9.97 13.68
C ASP A 448 10.57 10.02 12.53
N LEU A 449 11.33 8.93 12.36
CA LEU A 449 12.47 8.87 11.45
C LEU A 449 13.47 10.01 11.71
N ALA A 450 13.80 10.19 12.98
CA ALA A 450 14.74 11.21 13.42
C ALA A 450 16.17 10.70 13.37
N LYS A 451 17.12 11.59 13.04
CA LYS A 451 18.53 11.27 13.07
C LYS A 451 19.01 11.02 14.51
N ILE A 452 19.56 9.84 14.78
CA ILE A 452 20.04 9.42 16.10
C ILE A 452 21.55 9.37 16.19
N LYS A 453 22.25 9.21 15.05
CA LYS A 453 23.72 9.20 14.99
C LYS A 453 24.20 9.84 13.70
N GLU A 454 25.34 10.52 13.79
CA GLU A 454 26.10 11.03 12.65
C GLU A 454 27.59 10.92 12.99
N PHE A 455 28.38 10.37 12.08
CA PHE A 455 29.83 10.25 12.24
C PHE A 455 30.47 10.01 10.87
N GLU A 456 31.82 10.20 10.82
CA GLU A 456 32.60 9.94 9.64
C GLU A 456 33.46 8.70 9.83
N ILE A 457 33.59 7.89 8.77
CA ILE A 457 34.47 6.74 8.72
C ILE A 457 35.55 7.03 7.66
N LYS A 458 36.83 6.87 8.05
CA LYS A 458 37.92 6.87 7.11
C LYS A 458 38.04 5.49 6.51
N SER A 459 37.67 5.36 5.24
CA SER A 459 37.72 4.09 4.52
C SER A 459 39.13 3.88 3.95
N ASN A 460 40.01 3.20 4.68
CA ASN A 460 41.18 2.52 4.10
C ASN A 460 40.88 1.01 3.87
N ASP A 461 39.79 0.51 4.34
CA ASP A 461 39.39 -0.91 4.33
C ASP A 461 38.25 -1.17 3.36
N LYS A 462 38.31 -2.33 2.70
CA LYS A 462 37.25 -2.81 1.80
C LYS A 462 35.99 -3.26 2.56
N THR A 463 35.94 -3.08 3.87
CA THR A 463 34.84 -3.51 4.74
C THR A 463 34.56 -2.46 5.81
N MET A 464 33.25 -2.29 6.12
CA MET A 464 32.74 -1.45 7.19
C MET A 464 31.82 -2.30 8.08
N GLN A 465 31.97 -2.15 9.39
CA GLN A 465 31.08 -2.79 10.36
C GLN A 465 30.33 -1.73 11.17
N LEU A 466 29.02 -1.90 11.26
CA LEU A 466 28.11 -1.05 12.04
C LEU A 466 27.23 -1.94 12.90
N SER A 467 27.12 -1.61 14.19
CA SER A 467 26.17 -2.28 15.08
C SER A 467 25.16 -1.27 15.61
N GLN A 468 23.89 -1.58 15.48
CA GLN A 468 22.80 -0.71 15.91
C GLN A 468 21.69 -1.52 16.56
N LEU A 469 21.26 -1.06 17.75
CA LEU A 469 20.08 -1.59 18.44
C LEU A 469 18.82 -1.13 17.70
N ILE A 470 17.89 -2.06 17.47
CA ILE A 470 16.58 -1.80 16.90
C ILE A 470 15.49 -2.42 17.80
N PRO A 471 14.52 -1.62 18.29
CA PRO A 471 13.35 -2.13 19.03
C PRO A 471 12.46 -3.00 18.15
N SER A 472 11.53 -3.73 18.77
CA SER A 472 10.37 -4.29 18.07
C SER A 472 9.55 -3.19 17.42
N ALA A 473 8.94 -3.51 16.28
CA ALA A 473 8.11 -2.56 15.54
C ALA A 473 8.83 -1.23 15.25
N ALA A 474 10.02 -1.29 14.69
CA ALA A 474 10.83 -0.12 14.38
C ALA A 474 11.44 -0.20 12.97
N VAL A 475 11.82 0.96 12.43
CA VAL A 475 12.49 1.08 11.14
C VAL A 475 13.76 1.91 11.29
N LEU A 476 14.87 1.41 10.75
CA LEU A 476 16.14 2.13 10.62
C LEU A 476 16.38 2.47 9.16
N LEU A 477 16.79 3.72 8.92
CA LEU A 477 17.39 4.14 7.66
C LEU A 477 18.84 4.53 7.94
N ILE A 478 19.77 3.89 7.25
CA ILE A 478 21.20 4.18 7.36
C ILE A 478 21.65 4.72 6.00
N SER A 479 22.25 5.88 6.01
CA SER A 479 22.74 6.58 4.83
C SER A 479 24.25 6.70 4.89
N LEU A 480 24.91 6.26 3.83
CA LEU A 480 26.34 6.39 3.59
C LEU A 480 26.53 7.38 2.44
N GLU A 481 27.19 8.49 2.69
CA GLU A 481 27.42 9.55 1.68
C GLU A 481 28.91 9.89 1.58
N ASN A 482 29.39 10.06 0.35
CA ASN A 482 30.81 10.31 0.03
C ASN A 482 31.07 11.78 -0.23
#